data_a947c09334ba6c536bdbdf5f1c34a057
#
_entry.id   a947c09334ba6c536bdbdf5f1c34a057
#
_cell.length_a   1.000
_cell.length_b   1.000
_cell.length_c   1.000
_cell.angle_alpha   90.00
_cell.angle_beta   90.00
_cell.angle_gamma   90.00
#
_symmetry.space_group_name_H-M   'P 1'
#
loop_
_entity.id
_entity.type
_entity.pdbx_description
1 polymer ?
#
loop_
_entity_poly.entity_id
_entity_poly.type
_entity_poly.pdbx_seq_one_letter_code
_entity_poly.pdbx_strand_id
1 'polypeptide(L)'
;MYLILYAHPDPNSFNRAVLEQVKKTLELKNAPYKVIDLYGINYNPVLSLEELKGKNSEQTVEFQKMIKEAAHIIFIFPVWWFRAPAILEGFLDKVFTMGFSYRFKKIIGKYGIPVRLLKDKTVTAFISHGAPALPVLLLYVNAVKYRFLLGFLSFNFKLSRCSIHQFWAVPFVSTEKRKKYLQKAEQIVNRL
;
A
#
# COMPACT_ATOMS: atom_id res chain seq x y z
N MET A 1 -11.60 -10.01 -7.01
CA MET A 1 -10.80 -10.41 -5.84
C MET A 1 -10.07 -9.18 -5.29
N TYR A 2 -9.98 -9.06 -3.97
CA TYR A 2 -9.17 -8.07 -3.26
C TYR A 2 -7.79 -8.63 -2.95
N LEU A 3 -6.75 -7.78 -2.99
CA LEU A 3 -5.41 -8.12 -2.52
C LEU A 3 -5.01 -7.16 -1.41
N ILE A 4 -4.69 -7.68 -0.23
CA ILE A 4 -4.28 -6.90 0.93
C ILE A 4 -2.77 -7.03 1.10
N LEU A 5 -2.07 -5.90 1.05
CA LEU A 5 -0.63 -5.77 1.33
C LEU A 5 -0.46 -5.19 2.74
N TYR A 6 0.02 -6.01 3.65
CA TYR A 6 0.15 -5.67 5.06
C TYR A 6 1.62 -5.64 5.49
N ALA A 7 2.00 -4.59 6.22
CA ALA A 7 3.36 -4.41 6.70
C ALA A 7 3.41 -3.87 8.13
N HIS A 8 3.38 -4.77 9.11
CA HIS A 8 3.66 -4.46 10.52
C HIS A 8 4.21 -5.70 11.24
N PRO A 9 5.31 -5.60 12.02
CA PRO A 9 5.92 -6.76 12.69
C PRO A 9 5.15 -7.24 13.91
N ASP A 10 4.44 -6.34 14.61
CA ASP A 10 3.73 -6.67 15.85
C ASP A 10 2.30 -7.16 15.56
N PRO A 11 1.98 -8.41 15.94
CA PRO A 11 0.63 -8.97 15.76
C PRO A 11 -0.44 -8.30 16.65
N ASN A 12 -0.05 -7.53 17.66
CA ASN A 12 -0.95 -6.80 18.55
C ASN A 12 -1.10 -5.32 18.17
N SER A 13 -0.56 -4.91 17.03
CA SER A 13 -0.59 -3.53 16.58
C SER A 13 -1.97 -3.06 16.15
N PHE A 14 -2.19 -1.74 16.17
CA PHE A 14 -3.37 -1.14 15.56
C PHE A 14 -3.50 -1.47 14.06
N ASN A 15 -2.40 -1.59 13.33
CA ASN A 15 -2.43 -2.01 11.93
C ASN A 15 -2.95 -3.44 11.77
N ARG A 16 -2.65 -4.35 12.71
CA ARG A 16 -3.25 -5.69 12.73
C ARG A 16 -4.74 -5.61 12.97
N ALA A 17 -5.20 -4.77 13.90
CA ALA A 17 -6.63 -4.57 14.12
C ALA A 17 -7.33 -4.01 12.87
N VAL A 18 -6.69 -3.12 12.11
CA VAL A 18 -7.21 -2.65 10.81
C VAL A 18 -7.27 -3.80 9.80
N LEU A 19 -6.24 -4.64 9.70
CA LEU A 19 -6.24 -5.81 8.82
C LEU A 19 -7.40 -6.76 9.15
N GLU A 20 -7.58 -7.11 10.42
CA GLU A 20 -8.67 -8.01 10.83
C GLU A 20 -10.06 -7.38 10.58
N GLN A 21 -10.22 -6.07 10.80
CA GLN A 21 -11.46 -5.38 10.45
C GLN A 21 -11.73 -5.41 8.95
N VAL A 22 -10.72 -5.20 8.11
CA VAL A 22 -10.84 -5.27 6.64
C VAL A 22 -11.23 -6.67 6.20
N LYS A 23 -10.55 -7.72 6.70
CA LYS A 23 -10.86 -9.13 6.42
C LYS A 23 -12.30 -9.46 6.78
N LYS A 24 -12.70 -9.18 8.03
CA LYS A 24 -14.08 -9.40 8.53
C LYS A 24 -15.12 -8.73 7.63
N THR A 25 -14.84 -7.50 7.20
CA THR A 25 -15.78 -6.77 6.33
C THR A 25 -15.90 -7.41 4.95
N LEU A 26 -14.78 -7.88 4.37
CA LEU A 26 -14.81 -8.58 3.08
C LEU A 26 -15.49 -9.95 3.18
N GLU A 27 -15.29 -10.66 4.28
CA GLU A 27 -15.98 -11.94 4.57
C GLU A 27 -17.51 -11.76 4.67
N LEU A 28 -17.98 -10.74 5.39
CA LEU A 28 -19.40 -10.40 5.47
C LEU A 28 -20.02 -10.05 4.11
N LYS A 29 -19.21 -9.51 3.19
CA LYS A 29 -19.61 -9.23 1.80
C LYS A 29 -19.49 -10.44 0.87
N ASN A 30 -19.04 -11.61 1.34
CA ASN A 30 -18.64 -12.76 0.52
C ASN A 30 -17.65 -12.39 -0.60
N ALA A 31 -16.79 -11.39 -0.37
CA ALA A 31 -15.84 -10.87 -1.33
C ALA A 31 -14.49 -11.63 -1.23
N PRO A 32 -14.04 -12.35 -2.27
CA PRO A 32 -12.80 -13.11 -2.20
C PRO A 32 -11.59 -12.17 -2.06
N TYR A 33 -10.68 -12.52 -1.13
CA TYR A 33 -9.45 -11.77 -0.91
C TYR A 33 -8.24 -12.69 -0.69
N LYS A 34 -7.04 -12.12 -0.92
CA LYS A 34 -5.75 -12.69 -0.52
C LYS A 34 -5.00 -11.66 0.32
N VAL A 35 -4.15 -12.14 1.23
CA VAL A 35 -3.29 -11.28 2.08
C VAL A 35 -1.84 -11.63 1.81
N ILE A 36 -1.02 -10.61 1.60
CA ILE A 36 0.44 -10.69 1.64
C ILE A 36 0.87 -9.97 2.92
N ASP A 37 1.16 -10.74 3.97
CA ASP A 37 1.73 -10.25 5.22
C ASP A 37 3.26 -10.30 5.10
N LEU A 38 3.87 -9.15 4.78
CA LEU A 38 5.31 -9.09 4.47
C LEU A 38 6.20 -9.54 5.64
N TYR A 39 5.83 -9.25 6.88
CA TYR A 39 6.56 -9.74 8.05
C TYR A 39 6.24 -11.20 8.33
N GLY A 40 5.00 -11.62 8.18
CA GLY A 40 4.58 -13.00 8.39
C GLY A 40 5.26 -14.01 7.47
N ILE A 41 5.59 -13.61 6.24
CA ILE A 41 6.31 -14.45 5.28
C ILE A 41 7.83 -14.24 5.31
N ASN A 42 8.37 -13.43 6.23
CA ASN A 42 9.79 -13.05 6.30
C ASN A 42 10.31 -12.53 4.93
N TYR A 43 9.54 -11.64 4.29
CA TYR A 43 9.90 -11.11 2.97
C TYR A 43 11.27 -10.43 2.97
N ASN A 44 12.15 -10.79 2.03
CA ASN A 44 13.42 -10.10 1.83
C ASN A 44 13.24 -8.83 0.98
N PRO A 45 13.33 -7.61 1.57
CA PRO A 45 13.14 -6.37 0.84
C PRO A 45 14.34 -5.93 0.01
N VAL A 46 15.49 -6.60 0.14
CA VAL A 46 16.72 -6.19 -0.53
C VAL A 46 16.65 -6.55 -2.01
N LEU A 47 16.72 -5.53 -2.87
CA LEU A 47 16.80 -5.70 -4.33
C LEU A 47 18.20 -6.19 -4.71
N SER A 48 18.29 -7.34 -5.35
CA SER A 48 19.54 -7.88 -5.86
C SER A 48 19.93 -7.27 -7.21
N LEU A 49 21.22 -7.39 -7.58
CA LEU A 49 21.70 -6.94 -8.89
C LEU A 49 21.02 -7.69 -10.04
N GLU A 50 20.69 -8.96 -9.85
CA GLU A 50 20.00 -9.78 -10.85
C GLU A 50 18.57 -9.29 -11.07
N GLU A 51 17.82 -9.04 -9.98
CA GLU A 51 16.47 -8.48 -10.04
C GLU A 51 16.46 -7.08 -10.67
N LEU A 52 17.45 -6.24 -10.33
CA LEU A 52 17.63 -4.92 -10.97
C LEU A 52 17.84 -5.03 -12.48
N LYS A 53 18.49 -6.08 -12.95
CA LYS A 53 18.67 -6.39 -14.38
C LYS A 53 17.48 -7.09 -15.02
N GLY A 54 16.36 -7.23 -14.29
CA GLY A 54 15.10 -7.78 -14.79
C GLY A 54 14.93 -9.30 -14.63
N LYS A 55 15.84 -9.98 -13.91
CA LYS A 55 15.70 -11.41 -13.58
C LYS A 55 14.91 -11.53 -12.27
N ASN A 56 13.59 -11.42 -12.36
CA ASN A 56 12.71 -11.52 -11.20
C ASN A 56 12.80 -12.90 -10.53
N SER A 57 12.74 -12.92 -9.19
CA SER A 57 12.58 -14.16 -8.43
C SER A 57 11.20 -14.78 -8.65
N GLU A 58 11.06 -16.09 -8.41
CA GLU A 58 9.77 -16.79 -8.48
C GLU A 58 8.71 -16.11 -7.58
N GLN A 59 9.11 -15.72 -6.37
CA GLN A 59 8.23 -15.00 -5.44
C GLN A 59 7.76 -13.66 -6.01
N THR A 60 8.65 -12.90 -6.67
CA THR A 60 8.29 -11.64 -7.34
C THR A 60 7.26 -11.89 -8.45
N VAL A 61 7.46 -12.93 -9.26
CA VAL A 61 6.54 -13.31 -10.34
C VAL A 61 5.18 -13.71 -9.79
N GLU A 62 5.14 -14.46 -8.68
CA GLU A 62 3.90 -14.83 -8.01
C GLU A 62 3.14 -13.59 -7.51
N PHE A 63 3.81 -12.65 -6.85
CA PHE A 63 3.18 -11.42 -6.39
C PHE A 63 2.67 -10.56 -7.55
N GLN A 64 3.41 -10.47 -8.64
CA GLN A 64 2.96 -9.79 -9.84
C GLN A 64 1.69 -10.44 -10.43
N LYS A 65 1.60 -11.77 -10.40
CA LYS A 65 0.39 -12.50 -10.80
C LYS A 65 -0.79 -12.15 -9.88
N MET A 66 -0.60 -12.20 -8.56
CA MET A 66 -1.65 -11.84 -7.59
C MET A 66 -2.13 -10.39 -7.79
N ILE A 67 -1.23 -9.45 -8.07
CA ILE A 67 -1.56 -8.05 -8.37
C ILE A 67 -2.36 -7.94 -9.68
N LYS A 68 -2.00 -8.69 -10.73
CA LYS A 68 -2.76 -8.72 -11.99
C LYS A 68 -4.18 -9.25 -11.80
N GLU A 69 -4.37 -10.29 -11.01
CA GLU A 69 -5.66 -10.91 -10.72
C GLU A 69 -6.56 -10.04 -9.85
N ALA A 70 -5.97 -9.19 -9.01
CA ALA A 70 -6.73 -8.31 -8.13
C ALA A 70 -7.43 -7.20 -8.91
N ALA A 71 -8.71 -6.95 -8.60
CA ALA A 71 -9.43 -5.77 -9.04
C ALA A 71 -9.16 -4.58 -8.12
N HIS A 72 -8.96 -4.86 -6.82
CA HIS A 72 -8.72 -3.85 -5.78
C HIS A 72 -7.52 -4.24 -4.91
N ILE A 73 -6.62 -3.29 -4.66
CA ILE A 73 -5.43 -3.47 -3.82
C ILE A 73 -5.60 -2.61 -2.57
N ILE A 74 -5.43 -3.21 -1.39
CA ILE A 74 -5.51 -2.52 -0.10
C ILE A 74 -4.13 -2.55 0.55
N PHE A 75 -3.55 -1.38 0.82
CA PHE A 75 -2.32 -1.24 1.58
C PHE A 75 -2.64 -0.90 3.04
N ILE A 76 -1.98 -1.59 3.99
CA ILE A 76 -2.11 -1.32 5.43
C ILE A 76 -0.72 -1.26 6.04
N PHE A 77 -0.30 -0.06 6.49
CA PHE A 77 1.04 0.13 7.03
C PHE A 77 1.15 1.35 7.97
N PRO A 78 2.13 1.36 8.89
CA PRO A 78 2.45 2.51 9.72
C PRO A 78 3.39 3.48 9.01
N VAL A 79 3.43 4.72 9.49
CA VAL A 79 4.45 5.69 9.08
C VAL A 79 5.68 5.57 9.97
N TRP A 80 6.83 5.29 9.37
CA TRP A 80 8.14 5.34 9.99
C TRP A 80 9.05 6.30 9.23
N TRP A 81 9.56 7.32 9.92
CA TRP A 81 10.41 8.35 9.29
C TRP A 81 9.78 8.97 8.02
N PHE A 82 8.48 9.34 8.11
CA PHE A 82 7.68 9.92 7.00
C PHE A 82 7.60 9.06 5.73
N ARG A 83 7.76 7.75 5.85
CA ARG A 83 7.62 6.79 4.74
C ARG A 83 6.99 5.49 5.23
N ALA A 84 6.75 4.57 4.31
CA ALA A 84 6.34 3.22 4.65
C ALA A 84 7.50 2.44 5.31
N PRO A 85 7.23 1.33 6.03
CA PRO A 85 8.28 0.44 6.53
C PRO A 85 9.22 -0.02 5.41
N ALA A 86 10.51 -0.18 5.72
CA ALA A 86 11.52 -0.60 4.74
C ALA A 86 11.15 -1.89 3.99
N ILE A 87 10.50 -2.83 4.66
CA ILE A 87 10.04 -4.08 4.04
C ILE A 87 8.98 -3.82 2.95
N LEU A 88 8.09 -2.85 3.14
CA LEU A 88 7.12 -2.46 2.12
C LEU A 88 7.78 -1.67 1.00
N GLU A 89 8.69 -0.74 1.31
CA GLU A 89 9.43 0.01 0.29
C GLU A 89 10.20 -0.95 -0.63
N GLY A 90 10.92 -1.93 -0.08
CA GLY A 90 11.61 -2.93 -0.88
C GLY A 90 10.66 -3.85 -1.67
N PHE A 91 9.45 -4.12 -1.14
CA PHE A 91 8.42 -4.81 -1.91
C PHE A 91 7.98 -3.97 -3.13
N LEU A 92 7.81 -2.66 -2.95
CA LEU A 92 7.47 -1.77 -4.08
C LEU A 92 8.57 -1.76 -5.13
N ASP A 93 9.85 -1.67 -4.72
CA ASP A 93 11.01 -1.66 -5.62
C ASP A 93 11.15 -2.97 -6.42
N LYS A 94 10.90 -4.12 -5.78
CA LYS A 94 11.09 -5.44 -6.41
C LYS A 94 9.91 -5.89 -7.25
N VAL A 95 8.69 -5.51 -6.88
CA VAL A 95 7.48 -6.05 -7.50
C VAL A 95 6.89 -5.12 -8.55
N PHE A 96 6.91 -3.79 -8.32
CA PHE A 96 6.33 -2.82 -9.25
C PHE A 96 7.36 -2.32 -10.28
N THR A 97 7.89 -3.25 -11.05
CA THR A 97 8.97 -3.01 -12.01
C THR A 97 8.48 -2.43 -13.34
N MET A 98 9.41 -1.87 -14.10
CA MET A 98 9.20 -1.46 -15.49
C MET A 98 8.79 -2.68 -16.35
N GLY A 99 7.79 -2.50 -17.20
CA GLY A 99 7.23 -3.59 -18.02
C GLY A 99 6.08 -4.34 -17.32
N PHE A 100 6.02 -4.32 -15.99
CA PHE A 100 4.91 -4.91 -15.22
C PHE A 100 3.88 -3.85 -14.80
N SER A 101 4.28 -2.82 -14.08
CA SER A 101 3.35 -1.84 -13.50
C SER A 101 3.35 -0.49 -14.24
N TYR A 102 4.44 -0.17 -14.89
CA TYR A 102 4.57 1.00 -15.75
C TYR A 102 5.54 0.75 -16.90
N ARG A 103 5.53 1.64 -17.91
CA ARG A 103 6.54 1.73 -18.98
C ARG A 103 6.73 3.19 -19.35
N PHE A 104 7.83 3.52 -20.01
CA PHE A 104 8.02 4.84 -20.57
C PHE A 104 7.59 4.90 -22.03
N LYS A 105 6.79 5.91 -22.40
CA LYS A 105 6.50 6.27 -23.79
C LYS A 105 7.39 7.45 -24.16
N LYS A 106 8.26 7.26 -25.15
CA LYS A 106 9.11 8.34 -25.67
C LYS A 106 8.26 9.50 -26.20
N ILE A 107 8.67 10.73 -25.89
CA ILE A 107 8.02 11.95 -26.40
C ILE A 107 9.01 12.72 -27.26
N ILE A 108 10.20 13.09 -26.72
CA ILE A 108 11.21 13.89 -27.42
C ILE A 108 12.58 13.28 -27.08
N GLY A 109 13.34 12.90 -28.11
CA GLY A 109 14.69 12.37 -27.96
C GLY A 109 14.76 11.15 -27.03
N LYS A 110 15.53 11.27 -25.93
CA LYS A 110 15.70 10.23 -24.90
C LYS A 110 14.65 10.29 -23.78
N TYR A 111 13.82 11.34 -23.72
CA TYR A 111 12.88 11.56 -22.64
C TYR A 111 11.54 10.90 -22.92
N GLY A 112 10.94 10.33 -21.87
CA GLY A 112 9.63 9.69 -21.92
C GLY A 112 8.79 10.01 -20.70
N ILE A 113 7.48 9.86 -20.86
CA ILE A 113 6.52 9.90 -19.74
C ILE A 113 6.13 8.50 -19.31
N PRO A 114 5.86 8.30 -18.01
CA PRO A 114 5.37 7.02 -17.52
C PRO A 114 3.96 6.74 -18.02
N VAL A 115 3.75 5.54 -18.55
CA VAL A 115 2.44 5.00 -18.92
C VAL A 115 2.10 3.89 -17.91
N ARG A 116 0.98 4.06 -17.23
CA ARG A 116 0.48 3.15 -16.20
C ARG A 116 -0.05 1.87 -16.82
N LEU A 117 0.42 0.72 -16.38
CA LEU A 117 -0.04 -0.59 -16.85
C LEU A 117 -1.12 -1.21 -15.94
N LEU A 118 -1.25 -0.68 -14.69
CA LEU A 118 -2.25 -1.11 -13.72
C LEU A 118 -3.39 -0.07 -13.55
N LYS A 119 -3.68 0.70 -14.61
CA LYS A 119 -4.66 1.80 -14.59
C LYS A 119 -6.11 1.36 -14.34
N ASP A 120 -6.42 0.10 -14.57
CA ASP A 120 -7.73 -0.54 -14.36
C ASP A 120 -7.99 -0.89 -12.89
N LYS A 121 -6.94 -1.00 -12.09
CA LYS A 121 -7.03 -1.36 -10.66
C LYS A 121 -7.48 -0.18 -9.82
N THR A 122 -8.19 -0.49 -8.72
CA THR A 122 -8.48 0.46 -7.66
C THR A 122 -7.55 0.23 -6.47
N VAL A 123 -7.22 1.30 -5.74
CA VAL A 123 -6.30 1.22 -4.60
C VAL A 123 -6.87 1.97 -3.40
N THR A 124 -6.81 1.33 -2.24
CA THR A 124 -7.09 1.97 -0.94
C THR A 124 -5.89 1.78 -0.03
N ALA A 125 -5.41 2.86 0.60
CA ALA A 125 -4.35 2.77 1.60
C ALA A 125 -4.86 3.23 2.96
N PHE A 126 -4.63 2.40 3.99
CA PHE A 126 -4.81 2.72 5.40
C PHE A 126 -3.44 2.95 6.02
N ILE A 127 -3.17 4.19 6.42
CA ILE A 127 -1.87 4.63 6.93
C ILE A 127 -2.04 5.08 8.39
N SER A 128 -1.32 4.46 9.32
CA SER A 128 -1.34 4.84 10.72
C SER A 128 -0.13 5.70 11.09
N HIS A 129 -0.36 6.75 11.88
CA HIS A 129 0.65 7.70 12.33
C HIS A 129 0.82 7.62 13.85
N GLY A 130 2.08 7.67 14.30
CA GLY A 130 2.40 7.94 15.70
C GLY A 130 2.21 9.41 16.07
N ALA A 131 2.38 10.33 15.11
CA ALA A 131 2.25 11.77 15.33
C ALA A 131 0.81 12.27 15.15
N PRO A 132 0.43 13.40 15.80
CA PRO A 132 -0.84 14.09 15.56
C PRO A 132 -0.89 14.73 14.16
N ALA A 133 -2.12 14.95 13.67
CA ALA A 133 -2.34 15.45 12.32
C ALA A 133 -1.71 16.83 12.06
N LEU A 134 -1.92 17.78 12.98
CA LEU A 134 -1.59 19.20 12.76
C LEU A 134 -0.11 19.42 12.41
N PRO A 135 0.89 18.96 13.20
CA PRO A 135 2.29 19.15 12.84
C PRO A 135 2.66 18.42 11.55
N VAL A 136 2.12 17.22 11.28
CA VAL A 136 2.43 16.48 10.05
C VAL A 136 1.90 17.21 8.82
N LEU A 137 0.73 17.83 8.91
CA LEU A 137 0.13 18.56 7.79
C LEU A 137 0.82 19.91 7.54
N LEU A 138 1.16 20.65 8.59
CA LEU A 138 1.67 22.03 8.49
C LEU A 138 3.20 22.09 8.34
N LEU A 139 3.96 21.32 9.13
CA LEU A 139 5.42 21.40 9.16
C LEU A 139 6.08 20.41 8.20
N TYR A 140 5.49 19.22 8.02
CA TYR A 140 6.05 18.16 7.21
C TYR A 140 5.28 17.89 5.91
N VAL A 141 4.35 18.80 5.55
CA VAL A 141 3.60 18.80 4.28
C VAL A 141 2.97 17.44 3.96
N ASN A 142 2.63 16.65 5.00
CA ASN A 142 2.12 15.28 4.84
C ASN A 142 2.99 14.42 3.90
N ALA A 143 4.31 14.47 4.07
CA ALA A 143 5.29 13.90 3.16
C ALA A 143 5.02 12.45 2.77
N VAL A 144 4.61 11.60 3.73
CA VAL A 144 4.29 10.19 3.45
C VAL A 144 3.13 10.05 2.45
N LYS A 145 2.06 10.85 2.61
CA LYS A 145 0.92 10.82 1.68
C LYS A 145 1.35 11.21 0.28
N TYR A 146 2.06 12.33 0.14
CA TYR A 146 2.48 12.81 -1.18
C TYR A 146 3.54 11.91 -1.80
N ARG A 147 4.50 11.38 -1.04
CA ARG A 147 5.45 10.39 -1.53
C ARG A 147 4.75 9.14 -2.05
N PHE A 148 3.81 8.58 -1.30
CA PHE A 148 3.06 7.40 -1.72
C PHE A 148 2.14 7.71 -2.91
N LEU A 149 1.42 8.84 -2.88
CA LEU A 149 0.49 9.24 -3.94
C LEU A 149 1.22 9.61 -5.23
N LEU A 150 2.21 10.51 -5.16
CA LEU A 150 2.88 11.05 -6.34
C LEU A 150 4.09 10.20 -6.75
N GLY A 151 4.86 9.69 -5.79
CA GLY A 151 6.04 8.88 -6.07
C GLY A 151 5.73 7.44 -6.48
N PHE A 152 4.65 6.86 -5.97
CA PHE A 152 4.32 5.46 -6.26
C PHE A 152 3.00 5.30 -7.01
N LEU A 153 1.86 5.75 -6.44
CA LEU A 153 0.55 5.48 -7.04
C LEU A 153 0.39 6.13 -8.42
N SER A 154 0.91 7.34 -8.59
CA SER A 154 0.79 8.07 -9.87
C SER A 154 1.50 7.40 -11.04
N PHE A 155 2.56 6.64 -10.77
CA PHE A 155 3.31 5.92 -11.81
C PHE A 155 2.60 4.64 -12.25
N ASN A 156 1.90 3.98 -11.35
CA ASN A 156 1.37 2.63 -11.55
C ASN A 156 -0.14 2.61 -11.81
N PHE A 157 -0.90 3.51 -11.16
CA PHE A 157 -2.36 3.49 -11.12
C PHE A 157 -2.99 4.79 -11.61
N LYS A 158 -4.28 4.76 -11.95
CA LYS A 158 -5.06 5.97 -12.23
C LYS A 158 -5.43 6.63 -10.89
N LEU A 159 -4.93 7.85 -10.60
CA LEU A 159 -5.12 8.51 -9.31
C LEU A 159 -6.58 8.69 -8.90
N SER A 160 -7.51 8.88 -9.85
CA SER A 160 -8.94 8.95 -9.56
C SER A 160 -9.55 7.63 -9.03
N ARG A 161 -8.77 6.53 -9.06
CA ARG A 161 -9.13 5.22 -8.51
C ARG A 161 -8.33 4.89 -7.24
N CYS A 162 -7.61 5.87 -6.69
CA CYS A 162 -6.79 5.70 -5.49
C CYS A 162 -7.36 6.52 -4.34
N SER A 163 -7.45 5.92 -3.15
CA SER A 163 -7.83 6.59 -1.92
C SER A 163 -6.82 6.34 -0.81
N ILE A 164 -6.52 7.37 -0.01
CA ILE A 164 -5.59 7.28 1.13
C ILE A 164 -6.30 7.75 2.38
N HIS A 165 -6.38 6.90 3.38
CA HIS A 165 -7.01 7.15 4.67
C HIS A 165 -5.97 7.09 5.77
N GLN A 166 -5.88 8.17 6.56
CA GLN A 166 -4.86 8.32 7.58
C GLN A 166 -5.49 8.28 8.98
N PHE A 167 -4.84 7.55 9.89
CA PHE A 167 -5.19 7.44 11.31
C PHE A 167 -4.09 8.08 12.14
N TRP A 168 -4.43 9.12 12.89
CA TRP A 168 -3.48 10.01 13.54
C TRP A 168 -3.29 9.71 15.01
N ALA A 169 -2.06 9.93 15.50
CA ALA A 169 -1.69 9.83 16.92
C ALA A 169 -2.08 8.49 17.57
N VAL A 170 -2.00 7.40 16.82
CA VAL A 170 -2.53 6.08 17.21
C VAL A 170 -2.04 5.61 18.60
N PRO A 171 -0.77 5.79 19.02
CA PRO A 171 -0.33 5.42 20.36
C PRO A 171 -0.93 6.27 21.49
N PHE A 172 -1.38 7.50 21.19
CA PHE A 172 -1.78 8.49 22.18
C PHE A 172 -3.29 8.72 22.26
N VAL A 173 -4.07 8.20 21.33
CA VAL A 173 -5.54 8.34 21.35
C VAL A 173 -6.18 7.27 22.23
N SER A 174 -7.38 7.59 22.75
CA SER A 174 -8.14 6.66 23.58
C SER A 174 -8.59 5.41 22.82
N THR A 175 -8.97 4.36 23.56
CA THR A 175 -9.51 3.13 22.99
C THR A 175 -10.78 3.40 22.17
N GLU A 176 -11.64 4.32 22.61
CA GLU A 176 -12.85 4.74 21.91
C GLU A 176 -12.51 5.38 20.56
N LYS A 177 -11.46 6.20 20.52
CA LYS A 177 -11.00 6.82 19.27
C LYS A 177 -10.45 5.77 18.31
N ARG A 178 -9.67 4.78 18.81
CA ARG A 178 -9.19 3.67 17.99
C ARG A 178 -10.35 2.84 17.44
N LYS A 179 -11.39 2.56 18.24
CA LYS A 179 -12.62 1.90 17.76
C LYS A 179 -13.29 2.69 16.63
N LYS A 180 -13.39 4.02 16.76
CA LYS A 180 -13.92 4.88 15.68
C LYS A 180 -13.08 4.81 14.40
N TYR A 181 -11.76 4.66 14.52
CA TYR A 181 -10.89 4.46 13.35
C TYR A 181 -11.16 3.12 12.67
N LEU A 182 -11.37 2.04 13.43
CA LEU A 182 -11.73 0.73 12.87
C LEU A 182 -13.11 0.77 12.20
N GLN A 183 -14.12 1.40 12.81
CA GLN A 183 -15.42 1.64 12.19
C GLN A 183 -15.31 2.43 10.88
N LYS A 184 -14.42 3.43 10.83
CA LYS A 184 -14.14 4.16 9.59
C LYS A 184 -13.52 3.27 8.52
N ALA A 185 -12.59 2.38 8.88
CA ALA A 185 -12.02 1.41 7.95
C ALA A 185 -13.10 0.47 7.39
N GLU A 186 -13.97 -0.05 8.25
CA GLU A 186 -15.13 -0.85 7.87
C GLU A 186 -16.05 -0.12 6.87
N GLN A 187 -16.46 1.12 7.19
CA GLN A 187 -17.30 1.93 6.31
C GLN A 187 -16.67 2.16 4.93
N ILE A 188 -15.34 2.36 4.88
CA ILE A 188 -14.62 2.53 3.63
C ILE A 188 -14.68 1.23 2.82
N VAL A 189 -14.36 0.08 3.43
CA VAL A 189 -14.36 -1.21 2.75
C VAL A 189 -15.78 -1.62 2.31
N ASN A 190 -16.82 -1.26 3.07
CA ASN A 190 -18.21 -1.52 2.68
C ASN A 190 -18.62 -0.77 1.39
N ARG A 191 -17.98 0.36 1.09
CA ARG A 191 -18.26 1.18 -0.12
C ARG A 191 -17.42 0.75 -1.35
N LEU A 192 -16.47 -0.15 -1.17
CA LEU A 192 -15.67 -0.73 -2.26
C LEU A 192 -16.45 -1.86 -2.95
#